data_d4729219fce5a5133e463f0e9c30fb37
#
_entry.id   d4729219fce5a5133e463f0e9c30fb37
#
_cell.length_a   1.000
_cell.length_b   1.000
_cell.length_c   1.000
_cell.angle_alpha   90.00
_cell.angle_beta   90.00
_cell.angle_gamma   90.00
#
_symmetry.space_group_name_H-M   'P 1'
#
loop_
_entity.id
_entity.type
_entity.pdbx_description
1 polymer ?
#
loop_
_entity_poly.entity_id
_entity_poly.type
_entity_poly.pdbx_seq_one_letter_code
_entity_poly.pdbx_strand_id
1 'polypeptide(L)'
;MPRHDPAGRWYHRPGKRRAAMTIPDLPPLISSDGHLEVRPERWSPRMPAKHREHAPRTIKLADGGDAIQIEGQPPYPAPFLDLRAGRTNETWEPLGVTVDDTAGVGPPEQRLREQDVDGLHAEVLFPNMQVGPRLWSLLKDGEVYRATVRAYNDWLGEEYCAASRDRLIGLGVIPWTNVDDAIAELEHCARLGLRGVALGVFPSGNGYPTPADDRFWAAAIDMKMPLTVHVGFDRLGPRAAQPTFEYPGVDPDMLKRIGPRKLVEWVALPFLGTAPSMSFAQLILSGVFDRLPDLKIFFAETRLGWVPFWMEEADYWYERHRHWAARLLNFKPLKRKPSEYVREHIFFSVQHVERVAIELRHHMGVERIMFATDFPHIECDWPNTRPFAERLFADVPADEAFKIAARNMLGYFRLENTPMGRKVLAAA
;
A
#
# COMPACT_ATOMS: atom_id res chain seq x y z
N MET A 1 36.49 -9.08 -23.47
CA MET A 1 36.46 -7.68 -22.95
C MET A 1 35.46 -6.93 -23.79
N PRO A 2 34.40 -6.33 -23.24
CA PRO A 2 33.46 -5.50 -23.99
C PRO A 2 34.15 -4.21 -24.39
N ARG A 3 34.00 -3.80 -25.66
CA ARG A 3 34.52 -2.55 -26.18
C ARG A 3 33.50 -1.45 -25.93
N HIS A 4 33.94 -0.32 -25.41
CA HIS A 4 33.12 0.88 -25.21
C HIS A 4 33.06 1.69 -26.51
N ASP A 5 31.86 2.19 -26.84
CA ASP A 5 31.67 3.26 -27.84
C ASP A 5 32.10 4.60 -27.22
N PRO A 6 32.75 5.51 -27.98
CA PRO A 6 33.16 6.83 -27.52
C PRO A 6 32.03 7.73 -26.99
N ALA A 7 30.77 7.37 -27.19
CA ALA A 7 29.59 8.10 -26.71
C ALA A 7 28.99 7.53 -25.42
N GLY A 8 29.61 6.57 -24.75
CA GLY A 8 29.20 6.04 -23.43
C GLY A 8 27.87 5.27 -23.42
N ARG A 9 27.40 4.79 -24.56
CA ARG A 9 26.15 4.02 -24.62
C ARG A 9 26.37 2.54 -24.35
N TRP A 10 25.56 1.95 -23.47
CA TRP A 10 25.52 0.51 -23.25
C TRP A 10 24.80 -0.17 -24.42
N TYR A 11 25.52 -1.03 -25.15
CA TYR A 11 24.88 -1.88 -26.15
C TYR A 11 24.23 -3.08 -25.49
N HIS A 12 22.91 -3.10 -25.43
CA HIS A 12 22.17 -4.34 -25.34
C HIS A 12 22.33 -5.10 -26.66
N ARG A 13 22.85 -6.32 -26.62
CA ARG A 13 22.75 -7.22 -27.78
C ARG A 13 21.26 -7.32 -28.14
N PRO A 14 20.87 -7.10 -29.41
CA PRO A 14 19.52 -7.38 -29.82
C PRO A 14 19.31 -8.90 -29.72
N GLY A 15 18.66 -9.35 -28.65
CA GLY A 15 18.00 -10.64 -28.61
C GLY A 15 17.02 -10.68 -29.79
N LYS A 16 16.86 -11.83 -30.42
CA LYS A 16 15.89 -12.04 -31.51
C LYS A 16 14.58 -11.36 -31.10
N ARG A 17 14.13 -10.36 -31.86
CA ARG A 17 12.83 -9.74 -31.67
C ARG A 17 11.78 -10.84 -31.68
N ARG A 18 11.29 -11.23 -30.51
CA ARG A 18 10.01 -11.94 -30.41
C ARG A 18 8.96 -10.93 -30.88
N ALA A 19 7.98 -11.41 -31.62
CA ALA A 19 6.87 -10.60 -32.08
C ALA A 19 6.32 -9.82 -30.86
N ALA A 20 6.18 -8.50 -31.03
CA ALA A 20 5.54 -7.67 -30.02
C ALA A 20 4.16 -8.24 -29.77
N MET A 21 3.81 -8.46 -28.48
CA MET A 21 2.47 -8.85 -28.10
C MET A 21 1.51 -7.80 -28.67
N THR A 22 0.51 -8.23 -29.41
CA THR A 22 -0.53 -7.34 -29.92
C THR A 22 -1.55 -7.07 -28.81
N ILE A 23 -2.08 -5.84 -28.78
CA ILE A 23 -3.07 -5.34 -27.78
C ILE A 23 -4.22 -6.31 -27.40
N PRO A 24 -4.66 -7.29 -28.24
CA PRO A 24 -5.68 -8.27 -27.85
C PRO A 24 -5.30 -9.21 -26.70
N ASP A 25 -4.02 -9.33 -26.36
CA ASP A 25 -3.53 -10.42 -25.47
C ASP A 25 -3.21 -9.95 -24.04
N LEU A 26 -3.54 -8.69 -23.68
CA LEU A 26 -3.34 -8.23 -22.31
C LEU A 26 -4.34 -8.92 -21.37
N PRO A 27 -3.88 -9.56 -20.28
CA PRO A 27 -4.76 -10.21 -19.34
C PRO A 27 -5.74 -9.22 -18.68
N PRO A 28 -6.84 -9.69 -18.09
CA PRO A 28 -7.67 -8.88 -17.23
C PRO A 28 -6.83 -8.22 -16.14
N LEU A 29 -7.06 -6.92 -15.89
CA LEU A 29 -6.33 -6.16 -14.89
C LEU A 29 -7.16 -5.98 -13.62
N ILE A 30 -6.55 -6.27 -12.47
CA ILE A 30 -7.09 -5.96 -11.14
C ILE A 30 -6.00 -5.24 -10.37
N SER A 31 -6.32 -4.07 -9.83
CA SER A 31 -5.36 -3.31 -9.01
C SER A 31 -5.38 -3.79 -7.56
N SER A 32 -4.22 -4.16 -7.05
CA SER A 32 -4.04 -4.49 -5.63
C SER A 32 -3.77 -3.28 -4.74
N ASP A 33 -3.64 -2.08 -5.34
CA ASP A 33 -3.37 -0.84 -4.64
C ASP A 33 -4.00 0.34 -5.36
N GLY A 34 -4.93 0.97 -4.70
CA GLY A 34 -5.56 2.22 -5.02
C GLY A 34 -6.05 2.87 -3.73
N HIS A 35 -6.39 4.15 -3.77
CA HIS A 35 -6.65 4.92 -2.55
C HIS A 35 -8.03 5.55 -2.52
N LEU A 36 -8.55 5.68 -1.30
CA LEU A 36 -9.76 6.45 -0.99
C LEU A 36 -9.37 7.77 -0.34
N GLU A 37 -9.39 8.82 -1.15
CA GLU A 37 -9.17 10.19 -0.74
C GLU A 37 -10.52 10.88 -0.53
N VAL A 38 -11.15 10.59 0.60
CA VAL A 38 -12.50 11.09 0.87
C VAL A 38 -12.52 12.14 1.98
N ARG A 39 -13.42 13.11 1.84
CA ARG A 39 -13.67 14.08 2.89
C ARG A 39 -14.17 13.40 4.16
N PRO A 40 -13.65 13.74 5.35
CA PRO A 40 -14.15 13.21 6.61
C PRO A 40 -15.67 13.35 6.80
N GLU A 41 -16.27 14.37 6.24
CA GLU A 41 -17.71 14.63 6.28
C GLU A 41 -18.56 13.54 5.67
N ARG A 42 -17.97 12.64 4.85
CA ARG A 42 -18.67 11.46 4.28
C ARG A 42 -18.95 10.40 5.34
N TRP A 43 -18.07 10.24 6.31
CA TRP A 43 -18.15 9.16 7.30
C TRP A 43 -18.30 9.67 8.75
N SER A 44 -17.84 10.87 9.09
CA SER A 44 -17.90 11.41 10.45
C SER A 44 -19.33 11.52 11.04
N PRO A 45 -20.41 11.69 10.25
CA PRO A 45 -21.77 11.63 10.80
C PRO A 45 -22.13 10.32 11.47
N ARG A 46 -21.39 9.22 11.19
CA ARG A 46 -21.56 7.91 11.82
C ARG A 46 -20.95 7.81 13.21
N MET A 47 -20.12 8.79 13.60
CA MET A 47 -19.60 8.86 14.97
C MET A 47 -20.73 9.09 15.98
N PRO A 48 -20.59 8.53 17.22
CA PRO A 48 -21.51 8.85 18.32
C PRO A 48 -21.65 10.38 18.51
N ALA A 49 -22.86 10.85 18.76
CA ALA A 49 -23.16 12.30 18.84
C ALA A 49 -22.21 13.07 19.77
N LYS A 50 -21.85 12.47 20.91
CA LYS A 50 -20.92 13.04 21.90
C LYS A 50 -19.48 13.26 21.40
N HIS A 51 -19.09 12.64 20.27
CA HIS A 51 -17.74 12.71 19.72
C HIS A 51 -17.65 13.45 18.37
N ARG A 52 -18.78 13.83 17.76
CA ARG A 52 -18.81 14.41 16.41
C ARG A 52 -18.10 15.75 16.31
N GLU A 53 -18.11 16.56 17.38
CA GLU A 53 -17.43 17.84 17.39
C GLU A 53 -15.89 17.72 17.28
N HIS A 54 -15.34 16.58 17.70
CA HIS A 54 -13.91 16.27 17.62
C HIS A 54 -13.50 15.56 16.32
N ALA A 55 -14.48 15.30 15.42
CA ALA A 55 -14.20 14.60 14.16
C ALA A 55 -13.21 15.40 13.29
N PRO A 56 -12.34 14.72 12.53
CA PRO A 56 -11.60 15.36 11.46
C PRO A 56 -12.55 16.06 10.50
N ARG A 57 -12.14 17.21 9.95
CA ARG A 57 -12.94 18.00 9.02
C ARG A 57 -12.11 18.60 7.91
N THR A 58 -12.71 18.81 6.75
CA THR A 58 -12.08 19.52 5.64
C THR A 58 -12.17 21.04 5.86
N ILE A 59 -11.09 21.75 5.59
CA ILE A 59 -11.04 23.22 5.59
C ILE A 59 -10.40 23.73 4.31
N LYS A 60 -10.66 24.99 3.95
CA LYS A 60 -9.98 25.69 2.86
C LYS A 60 -8.74 26.42 3.38
N LEU A 61 -7.65 26.30 2.63
CA LEU A 61 -6.42 27.05 2.84
C LEU A 61 -6.46 28.39 2.12
N ALA A 62 -5.51 29.29 2.42
CA ALA A 62 -5.42 30.61 1.82
C ALA A 62 -5.19 30.59 0.30
N ASP A 63 -4.56 29.53 -0.22
CA ASP A 63 -4.34 29.29 -1.65
C ASP A 63 -5.54 28.65 -2.37
N GLY A 64 -6.64 28.41 -1.66
CA GLY A 64 -7.85 27.78 -2.17
C GLY A 64 -7.85 26.26 -2.10
N GLY A 65 -6.73 25.62 -1.74
CA GLY A 65 -6.61 24.18 -1.57
C GLY A 65 -7.38 23.65 -0.38
N ASP A 66 -7.63 22.35 -0.36
CA ASP A 66 -8.25 21.65 0.76
C ASP A 66 -7.18 21.13 1.74
N ALA A 67 -7.54 21.07 3.02
CA ALA A 67 -6.73 20.47 4.08
C ALA A 67 -7.62 19.73 5.08
N ILE A 68 -7.05 18.76 5.79
CA ILE A 68 -7.70 18.12 6.93
C ILE A 68 -7.29 18.84 8.21
N GLN A 69 -8.28 19.22 9.00
CA GLN A 69 -8.12 19.77 10.35
C GLN A 69 -8.49 18.72 11.38
N ILE A 70 -7.58 18.46 12.30
CA ILE A 70 -7.80 17.66 13.50
C ILE A 70 -7.62 18.56 14.72
N GLU A 71 -8.41 18.35 15.76
CA GLU A 71 -8.35 19.14 16.98
C GLU A 71 -6.92 19.17 17.57
N GLY A 72 -6.43 20.38 17.85
CA GLY A 72 -5.11 20.60 18.44
C GLY A 72 -3.92 20.38 17.49
N GLN A 73 -4.16 20.12 16.20
CA GLN A 73 -3.12 19.98 15.18
C GLN A 73 -3.21 21.12 14.16
N PRO A 74 -2.10 21.53 13.53
CA PRO A 74 -2.15 22.43 12.39
C PRO A 74 -2.90 21.78 11.21
N PRO A 75 -3.48 22.57 10.30
CA PRO A 75 -4.06 22.04 9.07
C PRO A 75 -3.07 21.18 8.30
N TYR A 76 -3.56 20.06 7.77
CA TYR A 76 -2.74 19.09 7.03
C TYR A 76 -3.16 19.06 5.55
N PRO A 77 -2.49 19.77 4.66
CA PRO A 77 -2.85 19.84 3.23
C PRO A 77 -2.45 18.56 2.45
N ALA A 78 -1.47 17.84 2.93
CA ALA A 78 -0.83 16.75 2.20
C ALA A 78 -1.75 15.63 1.64
N PRO A 79 -2.93 15.30 2.24
CA PRO A 79 -3.77 14.26 1.65
C PRO A 79 -4.17 14.53 0.22
N PHE A 80 -4.46 15.79 -0.03
CA PHE A 80 -4.98 16.19 -1.32
C PHE A 80 -3.89 16.60 -2.30
N LEU A 81 -2.68 16.84 -1.79
CA LEU A 81 -1.54 17.21 -2.63
C LEU A 81 -1.02 16.08 -3.52
N ASP A 82 -1.38 14.84 -3.21
CA ASP A 82 -0.97 13.67 -4.01
C ASP A 82 -1.95 13.35 -5.14
N LEU A 83 -3.12 13.99 -5.17
CA LEU A 83 -4.15 13.78 -6.18
C LEU A 83 -3.70 14.31 -7.54
N ARG A 84 -3.38 13.40 -8.45
CA ARG A 84 -2.91 13.73 -9.78
C ARG A 84 -3.73 13.13 -10.92
N ALA A 85 -4.53 12.13 -10.67
CA ALA A 85 -5.25 11.40 -11.71
C ALA A 85 -5.90 12.33 -12.74
N GLY A 86 -5.65 12.06 -14.02
CA GLY A 86 -6.14 12.88 -15.14
C GLY A 86 -5.35 14.17 -15.42
N ARG A 87 -4.28 14.46 -14.67
CA ARG A 87 -3.38 15.62 -14.91
C ARG A 87 -2.06 15.16 -15.52
N THR A 88 -1.44 16.01 -16.35
CA THR A 88 -0.12 15.72 -16.92
C THR A 88 1.00 16.09 -15.93
N ASN A 89 2.19 15.54 -16.13
CA ASN A 89 3.37 15.88 -15.32
C ASN A 89 3.72 17.37 -15.38
N GLU A 90 3.48 17.99 -16.55
CA GLU A 90 3.83 19.37 -16.82
C GLU A 90 2.87 20.37 -16.20
N THR A 91 1.63 19.97 -15.94
CA THR A 91 0.57 20.84 -15.43
C THR A 91 0.22 20.60 -13.98
N TRP A 92 0.66 19.48 -13.42
CA TRP A 92 0.39 19.17 -12.01
C TRP A 92 1.38 19.88 -11.09
N GLU A 93 0.85 20.47 -10.02
CA GLU A 93 1.64 21.02 -8.92
C GLU A 93 0.95 20.76 -7.57
N PRO A 94 1.72 20.60 -6.48
CA PRO A 94 1.17 20.28 -5.16
C PRO A 94 0.68 21.52 -4.41
N LEU A 95 -0.07 22.40 -5.06
CA LEU A 95 -0.63 23.63 -4.47
C LEU A 95 -2.07 23.82 -4.93
N GLY A 96 -2.91 24.34 -4.04
CA GLY A 96 -4.29 24.67 -4.36
C GLY A 96 -5.15 23.45 -4.76
N VAL A 97 -4.73 22.24 -4.44
CA VAL A 97 -5.46 21.01 -4.81
C VAL A 97 -6.74 20.92 -4.01
N THR A 98 -7.85 20.69 -4.69
CA THR A 98 -9.17 20.54 -4.07
C THR A 98 -9.70 19.12 -4.28
N VAL A 99 -10.54 18.68 -3.35
CA VAL A 99 -11.21 17.37 -3.47
C VAL A 99 -12.34 17.42 -4.51
N ASP A 100 -12.92 18.59 -4.71
CA ASP A 100 -14.02 18.76 -5.65
C ASP A 100 -13.50 18.58 -7.10
N ASP A 101 -14.26 17.87 -7.92
CA ASP A 101 -14.00 17.62 -9.34
C ASP A 101 -12.69 16.87 -9.65
N THR A 102 -12.09 16.23 -8.66
CA THR A 102 -10.89 15.39 -8.87
C THR A 102 -11.27 13.93 -9.06
N ALA A 103 -10.62 13.27 -10.02
CA ALA A 103 -10.78 11.83 -10.21
C ALA A 103 -10.38 11.07 -8.93
N GLY A 104 -11.13 9.99 -8.63
CA GLY A 104 -10.85 9.11 -7.49
C GLY A 104 -11.46 9.53 -6.15
N VAL A 105 -11.99 10.75 -6.00
CA VAL A 105 -12.50 11.27 -4.71
C VAL A 105 -14.03 11.29 -4.59
N GLY A 106 -14.73 10.84 -5.60
CA GLY A 106 -16.18 10.85 -5.68
C GLY A 106 -16.87 9.67 -4.96
N PRO A 107 -18.19 9.56 -5.16
CA PRO A 107 -18.98 8.43 -4.66
C PRO A 107 -18.60 7.11 -5.37
N PRO A 108 -19.00 5.96 -4.83
CA PRO A 108 -18.62 4.65 -5.38
C PRO A 108 -19.00 4.45 -6.85
N GLU A 109 -20.10 5.04 -7.31
CA GLU A 109 -20.52 4.99 -8.71
C GLU A 109 -19.54 5.72 -9.64
N GLN A 110 -18.93 6.80 -9.17
CA GLN A 110 -17.86 7.47 -9.90
C GLN A 110 -16.64 6.55 -10.00
N ARG A 111 -16.20 5.96 -8.90
CA ARG A 111 -15.06 5.04 -8.88
C ARG A 111 -15.25 3.85 -9.83
N LEU A 112 -16.47 3.29 -9.87
CA LEU A 112 -16.77 2.20 -10.80
C LEU A 112 -16.66 2.64 -12.27
N ARG A 113 -17.13 3.86 -12.61
CA ARG A 113 -16.95 4.41 -13.97
C ARG A 113 -15.49 4.67 -14.29
N GLU A 114 -14.70 5.15 -13.32
CA GLU A 114 -13.26 5.39 -13.49
C GLU A 114 -12.50 4.08 -13.73
N GLN A 115 -12.86 2.99 -13.03
CA GLN A 115 -12.34 1.66 -13.31
C GLN A 115 -12.70 1.18 -14.72
N ASP A 116 -13.96 1.40 -15.16
CA ASP A 116 -14.41 1.01 -16.50
C ASP A 116 -13.66 1.76 -17.60
N VAL A 117 -13.41 3.07 -17.42
CA VAL A 117 -12.60 3.90 -18.35
C VAL A 117 -11.18 3.38 -18.47
N ASP A 118 -10.59 2.97 -17.37
CA ASP A 118 -9.19 2.51 -17.30
C ASP A 118 -9.02 1.02 -17.64
N GLY A 119 -10.13 0.30 -17.79
CA GLY A 119 -10.16 -1.13 -18.11
C GLY A 119 -9.82 -2.04 -16.94
N LEU A 120 -10.03 -1.59 -15.71
CA LEU A 120 -9.87 -2.38 -14.50
C LEU A 120 -11.13 -3.17 -14.16
N HIS A 121 -10.98 -4.41 -13.72
CA HIS A 121 -12.08 -5.26 -13.29
C HIS A 121 -12.46 -5.03 -11.83
N ALA A 122 -11.48 -4.73 -10.99
CA ALA A 122 -11.65 -4.43 -9.57
C ALA A 122 -10.40 -3.73 -9.01
N GLU A 123 -10.51 -3.23 -7.79
CA GLU A 123 -9.46 -2.48 -7.14
C GLU A 123 -9.50 -2.66 -5.62
N VAL A 124 -8.33 -2.89 -5.02
CA VAL A 124 -8.15 -2.79 -3.56
C VAL A 124 -8.02 -1.33 -3.20
N LEU A 125 -8.76 -0.91 -2.17
CA LEU A 125 -8.90 0.48 -1.78
C LEU A 125 -8.30 0.68 -0.38
N PHE A 126 -7.09 1.22 -0.35
CA PHE A 126 -6.46 1.65 0.88
C PHE A 126 -7.06 2.97 1.37
N PRO A 127 -7.24 3.16 2.69
CA PRO A 127 -7.30 4.51 3.22
C PRO A 127 -5.95 5.19 2.97
N ASN A 128 -5.92 6.50 2.80
CA ASN A 128 -4.62 7.17 2.82
C ASN A 128 -4.00 7.04 4.22
N MET A 129 -3.08 6.09 4.38
CA MET A 129 -2.51 5.71 5.68
C MET A 129 -1.83 6.88 6.40
N GLN A 130 -1.19 7.77 5.63
CA GLN A 130 -0.45 8.92 6.18
C GLN A 130 -1.38 10.00 6.73
N VAL A 131 -2.57 10.10 6.19
CA VAL A 131 -3.44 11.24 6.37
C VAL A 131 -4.74 10.88 7.06
N GLY A 132 -5.21 9.66 6.85
CA GLY A 132 -6.33 9.10 7.59
C GLY A 132 -5.83 8.52 8.91
N PRO A 133 -5.49 7.23 8.98
CA PRO A 133 -5.17 6.53 10.21
C PRO A 133 -4.08 7.19 11.07
N ARG A 134 -3.01 7.72 10.44
CA ARG A 134 -1.93 8.39 11.18
C ARG A 134 -2.41 9.68 11.84
N LEU A 135 -3.15 10.53 11.09
CA LEU A 135 -3.66 11.78 11.67
C LEU A 135 -4.68 11.48 12.78
N TRP A 136 -5.56 10.50 12.57
CA TRP A 136 -6.53 10.13 13.59
C TRP A 136 -5.86 9.66 14.89
N SER A 137 -4.71 8.99 14.80
CA SER A 137 -3.94 8.57 15.99
C SER A 137 -3.39 9.75 16.83
N LEU A 138 -3.44 10.98 16.31
CA LEU A 138 -3.08 12.20 17.06
C LEU A 138 -4.23 12.76 17.90
N LEU A 139 -5.44 12.23 17.78
CA LEU A 139 -6.56 12.56 18.65
C LEU A 139 -6.20 12.19 20.10
N LYS A 140 -6.35 13.16 21.01
CA LYS A 140 -5.91 12.98 22.41
C LYS A 140 -6.79 12.00 23.19
N ASP A 141 -8.08 11.97 22.88
CA ASP A 141 -9.03 11.07 23.51
C ASP A 141 -9.09 9.75 22.77
N GLY A 142 -8.70 8.66 23.43
CA GLY A 142 -8.72 7.33 22.85
C GLY A 142 -10.12 6.81 22.49
N GLU A 143 -11.20 7.29 23.15
CA GLU A 143 -12.58 6.95 22.74
C GLU A 143 -12.94 7.62 21.43
N VAL A 144 -12.58 8.90 21.29
CA VAL A 144 -12.78 9.66 20.03
C VAL A 144 -11.99 8.99 18.89
N TYR A 145 -10.74 8.60 19.14
CA TYR A 145 -9.93 7.91 18.15
C TYR A 145 -10.57 6.60 17.67
N ARG A 146 -10.97 5.73 18.62
CA ARG A 146 -11.64 4.47 18.25
C ARG A 146 -12.98 4.70 17.56
N ALA A 147 -13.74 5.70 17.98
CA ALA A 147 -14.99 6.08 17.32
C ALA A 147 -14.77 6.59 15.89
N THR A 148 -13.67 7.29 15.65
CA THR A 148 -13.25 7.74 14.31
C THR A 148 -12.96 6.56 13.40
N VAL A 149 -12.12 5.62 13.83
CA VAL A 149 -11.79 4.39 13.10
C VAL A 149 -13.07 3.60 12.80
N ARG A 150 -13.92 3.38 13.80
CA ARG A 150 -15.19 2.66 13.66
C ARG A 150 -16.12 3.31 12.64
N ALA A 151 -16.31 4.62 12.71
CA ALA A 151 -17.18 5.36 11.80
C ALA A 151 -16.70 5.28 10.35
N TYR A 152 -15.39 5.32 10.12
CA TYR A 152 -14.81 5.11 8.79
C TYR A 152 -15.08 3.69 8.28
N ASN A 153 -14.84 2.66 9.09
CA ASN A 153 -15.05 1.26 8.70
C ASN A 153 -16.52 0.96 8.43
N ASP A 154 -17.44 1.50 9.25
CA ASP A 154 -18.89 1.39 9.04
C ASP A 154 -19.31 2.00 7.69
N TRP A 155 -18.84 3.21 7.39
CA TRP A 155 -19.09 3.86 6.11
C TRP A 155 -18.52 3.06 4.93
N LEU A 156 -17.28 2.61 5.07
CA LEU A 156 -16.61 1.84 4.02
C LEU A 156 -17.38 0.55 3.68
N GLY A 157 -17.77 -0.22 4.69
CA GLY A 157 -18.43 -1.50 4.51
C GLY A 157 -19.91 -1.40 4.13
N GLU A 158 -20.66 -0.48 4.76
CA GLU A 158 -22.11 -0.38 4.60
C GLU A 158 -22.55 0.52 3.43
N GLU A 159 -21.71 1.47 3.03
CA GLU A 159 -22.04 2.44 1.99
C GLU A 159 -21.11 2.29 0.78
N TYR A 160 -19.82 2.57 0.91
CA TYR A 160 -18.93 2.68 -0.24
C TYR A 160 -18.75 1.35 -0.97
N CYS A 161 -18.29 0.31 -0.28
CA CYS A 161 -18.06 -1.00 -0.88
C CYS A 161 -19.37 -1.77 -1.14
N ALA A 162 -20.47 -1.39 -0.50
CA ALA A 162 -21.78 -1.99 -0.72
C ALA A 162 -22.29 -1.80 -2.16
N ALA A 163 -21.84 -0.75 -2.86
CA ALA A 163 -22.19 -0.50 -4.26
C ALA A 163 -21.69 -1.61 -5.20
N SER A 164 -20.54 -2.23 -4.91
CA SER A 164 -20.03 -3.39 -5.65
C SER A 164 -18.96 -4.11 -4.83
N ARG A 165 -19.39 -5.12 -4.05
CA ARG A 165 -18.53 -5.82 -3.07
C ARG A 165 -17.43 -6.68 -3.68
N ASP A 166 -17.44 -6.91 -4.97
CA ASP A 166 -16.42 -7.67 -5.69
C ASP A 166 -15.55 -6.83 -6.63
N ARG A 167 -15.87 -5.53 -6.77
CA ARG A 167 -15.05 -4.56 -7.53
C ARG A 167 -14.40 -3.49 -6.65
N LEU A 168 -15.06 -3.11 -5.56
CA LEU A 168 -14.56 -2.13 -4.59
C LEU A 168 -14.11 -2.88 -3.32
N ILE A 169 -12.83 -3.25 -3.26
CA ILE A 169 -12.26 -4.09 -2.21
C ILE A 169 -11.67 -3.20 -1.12
N GLY A 170 -12.55 -2.64 -0.28
CA GLY A 170 -12.14 -1.73 0.80
C GLY A 170 -11.38 -2.44 1.91
N LEU A 171 -10.33 -1.81 2.39
CA LEU A 171 -9.54 -2.25 3.54
C LEU A 171 -9.95 -1.51 4.80
N GLY A 172 -10.43 -2.26 5.78
CA GLY A 172 -10.75 -1.69 7.10
C GLY A 172 -9.49 -1.24 7.83
N VAL A 173 -9.61 -0.16 8.59
CA VAL A 173 -8.51 0.38 9.41
C VAL A 173 -8.49 -0.34 10.76
N ILE A 174 -7.31 -0.78 11.18
CA ILE A 174 -7.09 -1.32 12.53
C ILE A 174 -6.53 -0.21 13.43
N PRO A 175 -7.10 0.00 14.63
CA PRO A 175 -6.63 1.04 15.54
C PRO A 175 -5.23 0.73 16.10
N TRP A 176 -4.50 1.79 16.46
CA TRP A 176 -3.11 1.74 16.94
C TRP A 176 -3.01 1.81 18.48
N THR A 177 -4.00 1.32 19.16
CA THR A 177 -4.10 1.43 20.62
C THR A 177 -3.48 0.22 21.35
N ASN A 178 -4.01 -0.94 21.11
CA ASN A 178 -3.60 -2.21 21.74
C ASN A 178 -4.19 -3.41 20.99
N VAL A 179 -3.74 -4.61 21.33
CA VAL A 179 -4.16 -5.86 20.68
C VAL A 179 -5.65 -6.16 20.83
N ASP A 180 -6.25 -5.84 21.98
CA ASP A 180 -7.68 -6.13 22.22
C ASP A 180 -8.58 -5.24 21.35
N ASP A 181 -8.28 -3.96 21.26
CA ASP A 181 -8.96 -3.04 20.36
C ASP A 181 -8.76 -3.46 18.89
N ALA A 182 -7.54 -3.88 18.53
CA ALA A 182 -7.22 -4.34 17.18
C ALA A 182 -8.03 -5.59 16.79
N ILE A 183 -8.16 -6.57 17.68
CA ILE A 183 -8.97 -7.78 17.46
C ILE A 183 -10.46 -7.43 17.36
N ALA A 184 -10.96 -6.59 18.25
CA ALA A 184 -12.36 -6.18 18.23
C ALA A 184 -12.73 -5.45 16.93
N GLU A 185 -11.83 -4.64 16.38
CA GLU A 185 -12.05 -3.96 15.11
C GLU A 185 -11.89 -4.90 13.90
N LEU A 186 -10.96 -5.86 13.95
CA LEU A 186 -10.82 -6.92 12.95
C LEU A 186 -12.12 -7.74 12.80
N GLU A 187 -12.70 -8.17 13.94
CA GLU A 187 -13.99 -8.86 13.98
C GLU A 187 -15.13 -8.00 13.43
N HIS A 188 -15.10 -6.69 13.71
CA HIS A 188 -16.09 -5.77 13.20
C HIS A 188 -15.99 -5.63 11.67
N CYS A 189 -14.78 -5.45 11.13
CA CYS A 189 -14.53 -5.41 9.69
C CYS A 189 -15.02 -6.70 9.00
N ALA A 190 -14.81 -7.86 9.64
CA ALA A 190 -15.30 -9.14 9.11
C ALA A 190 -16.85 -9.17 9.07
N ARG A 191 -17.53 -8.67 10.12
CA ARG A 191 -19.02 -8.57 10.15
C ARG A 191 -19.57 -7.63 9.08
N LEU A 192 -18.86 -6.52 8.77
CA LEU A 192 -19.21 -5.60 7.70
C LEU A 192 -19.02 -6.22 6.30
N GLY A 193 -18.36 -7.37 6.20
CA GLY A 193 -18.04 -8.03 4.93
C GLY A 193 -16.89 -7.38 4.18
N LEU A 194 -16.03 -6.61 4.85
CA LEU A 194 -14.77 -6.13 4.28
C LEU A 194 -13.84 -7.30 3.95
N ARG A 195 -13.08 -7.16 2.88
CA ARG A 195 -12.27 -8.24 2.32
C ARG A 195 -10.81 -8.25 2.78
N GLY A 196 -10.43 -7.31 3.63
CA GLY A 196 -9.10 -7.18 4.19
C GLY A 196 -9.03 -6.00 5.15
N VAL A 197 -7.88 -5.86 5.82
CA VAL A 197 -7.61 -4.74 6.72
C VAL A 197 -6.22 -4.17 6.46
N ALA A 198 -6.09 -2.85 6.66
CA ALA A 198 -4.84 -2.11 6.56
C ALA A 198 -4.27 -1.85 7.96
N LEU A 199 -3.01 -2.23 8.15
CA LEU A 199 -2.25 -2.01 9.38
C LEU A 199 -1.30 -0.83 9.20
N GLY A 200 -1.30 0.11 10.12
CA GLY A 200 -0.37 1.24 10.12
C GLY A 200 0.83 1.03 11.05
N VAL A 201 0.68 0.16 12.06
CA VAL A 201 1.70 -0.29 13.01
C VAL A 201 1.42 -1.74 13.39
N PHE A 202 2.30 -2.35 14.19
CA PHE A 202 2.01 -3.67 14.77
C PHE A 202 0.77 -3.62 15.69
N PRO A 203 -0.03 -4.69 15.77
CA PRO A 203 -1.32 -4.69 16.48
C PRO A 203 -1.26 -4.27 17.95
N SER A 204 -0.10 -4.44 18.61
CA SER A 204 0.15 -3.92 19.96
C SER A 204 0.23 -2.39 20.05
N GLY A 205 0.15 -1.67 18.92
CA GLY A 205 0.33 -0.22 18.84
C GLY A 205 1.78 0.23 18.78
N ASN A 206 2.73 -0.70 18.65
CA ASN A 206 4.16 -0.39 18.57
C ASN A 206 4.68 -0.35 17.13
N GLY A 207 5.78 0.37 16.89
CA GLY A 207 6.55 0.32 15.65
C GLY A 207 7.47 -0.91 15.53
N TYR A 208 7.27 -1.93 16.36
CA TYR A 208 8.02 -3.19 16.39
C TYR A 208 7.13 -4.33 16.92
N PRO A 209 7.37 -5.59 16.51
CA PRO A 209 6.56 -6.72 16.92
C PRO A 209 6.77 -7.07 18.39
N THR A 210 5.69 -7.50 19.04
CA THR A 210 5.70 -8.02 20.40
C THR A 210 5.05 -9.41 20.44
N PRO A 211 5.29 -10.24 21.48
CA PRO A 211 4.61 -11.52 21.61
C PRO A 211 3.08 -11.39 21.75
N ALA A 212 2.56 -10.22 22.17
CA ALA A 212 1.13 -9.97 22.27
C ALA A 212 0.45 -9.91 20.89
N ASP A 213 1.18 -9.53 19.85
CA ASP A 213 0.68 -9.44 18.48
C ASP A 213 0.23 -10.81 17.93
N ASP A 214 0.78 -11.91 18.44
CA ASP A 214 0.43 -13.28 17.99
C ASP A 214 -1.07 -13.57 18.14
N ARG A 215 -1.75 -12.96 19.11
CA ARG A 215 -3.20 -13.09 19.28
C ARG A 215 -3.98 -12.50 18.10
N PHE A 216 -3.54 -11.33 17.62
CA PHE A 216 -4.15 -10.69 16.46
C PHE A 216 -3.89 -11.48 15.18
N TRP A 217 -2.64 -11.92 14.98
CA TRP A 217 -2.28 -12.72 13.81
C TRP A 217 -3.10 -14.02 13.75
N ALA A 218 -3.23 -14.72 14.89
CA ALA A 218 -4.05 -15.92 15.00
C ALA A 218 -5.53 -15.63 14.66
N ALA A 219 -6.10 -14.57 15.22
CA ALA A 219 -7.48 -14.18 14.95
C ALA A 219 -7.70 -13.86 13.46
N ALA A 220 -6.75 -13.18 12.82
CA ALA A 220 -6.82 -12.89 11.37
C ALA A 220 -6.76 -14.16 10.50
N ILE A 221 -5.91 -15.13 10.87
CA ILE A 221 -5.84 -16.44 10.22
C ILE A 221 -7.17 -17.18 10.38
N ASP A 222 -7.71 -17.29 11.58
CA ASP A 222 -8.96 -17.99 11.88
C ASP A 222 -10.15 -17.39 11.12
N MET A 223 -10.23 -16.07 11.06
CA MET A 223 -11.24 -15.33 10.28
C MET A 223 -10.94 -15.32 8.79
N LYS A 224 -9.78 -15.80 8.37
CA LYS A 224 -9.30 -15.75 6.98
C LYS A 224 -9.32 -14.32 6.41
N MET A 225 -8.98 -13.35 7.24
CA MET A 225 -8.96 -11.94 6.90
C MET A 225 -7.59 -11.56 6.32
N PRO A 226 -7.50 -11.15 5.05
CA PRO A 226 -6.28 -10.64 4.43
C PRO A 226 -5.71 -9.45 5.21
N LEU A 227 -4.41 -9.50 5.45
CA LEU A 227 -3.66 -8.48 6.16
C LEU A 227 -2.80 -7.69 5.19
N THR A 228 -2.93 -6.37 5.22
CA THR A 228 -2.17 -5.49 4.35
C THR A 228 -1.42 -4.43 5.14
N VAL A 229 -0.26 -4.06 4.63
CA VAL A 229 0.53 -2.92 5.10
C VAL A 229 0.92 -2.07 3.88
N HIS A 230 1.10 -0.79 4.09
CA HIS A 230 1.48 0.16 3.03
C HIS A 230 2.93 0.64 3.23
N VAL A 231 3.52 1.28 2.25
CA VAL A 231 4.93 1.72 2.22
C VAL A 231 5.42 2.44 3.48
N GLY A 232 4.57 3.06 4.22
CA GLY A 232 4.95 3.78 5.45
C GLY A 232 4.85 2.97 6.74
N PHE A 233 4.59 1.68 6.70
CA PHE A 233 4.28 0.87 7.89
C PHE A 233 5.31 0.99 9.01
N ASP A 234 6.59 0.88 8.70
CA ASP A 234 7.70 1.01 9.67
C ASP A 234 7.99 2.45 10.11
N ARG A 235 7.38 3.46 9.45
CA ARG A 235 7.57 4.89 9.70
C ARG A 235 6.36 5.57 10.33
N LEU A 236 5.26 4.85 10.51
CA LEU A 236 4.02 5.41 11.05
C LEU A 236 4.00 5.41 12.59
N GLY A 237 4.85 4.64 13.23
CA GLY A 237 4.96 4.58 14.67
C GLY A 237 5.51 5.87 15.30
N PRO A 238 5.25 6.10 16.58
CA PRO A 238 5.63 7.34 17.28
C PRO A 238 7.14 7.58 17.37
N ARG A 239 7.98 6.62 17.01
CA ARG A 239 9.46 6.71 17.00
C ARG A 239 10.07 6.64 15.61
N ALA A 240 9.28 6.75 14.56
CA ALA A 240 9.82 6.74 13.21
C ALA A 240 10.71 7.98 12.99
N ALA A 241 12.00 7.76 12.74
CA ALA A 241 12.91 8.82 12.35
C ALA A 241 12.54 9.30 10.95
N GLN A 242 12.23 10.58 10.82
CA GLN A 242 12.05 11.18 9.49
C GLN A 242 13.43 11.48 8.90
N PRO A 243 13.71 11.11 7.65
CA PRO A 243 14.92 11.53 6.98
C PRO A 243 14.95 13.05 6.89
N THR A 244 16.06 13.65 7.30
CA THR A 244 16.31 15.08 7.11
C THR A 244 17.19 15.26 5.88
N PHE A 245 16.81 16.18 5.03
CA PHE A 245 17.59 16.55 3.86
C PHE A 245 17.48 18.04 3.63
N GLU A 246 18.64 18.68 3.44
CA GLU A 246 18.71 20.08 3.08
C GLU A 246 19.03 20.19 1.58
N TYR A 247 18.15 20.87 0.84
CA TYR A 247 18.35 21.13 -0.58
C TYR A 247 18.79 22.60 -0.77
N PRO A 248 19.99 22.83 -1.27
CA PRO A 248 20.47 24.19 -1.48
C PRO A 248 19.56 24.97 -2.45
N GLY A 249 19.16 26.19 -2.04
CA GLY A 249 18.35 27.07 -2.88
C GLY A 249 16.84 26.85 -2.79
N VAL A 250 16.36 25.99 -1.88
CA VAL A 250 14.91 25.91 -1.58
C VAL A 250 14.43 27.26 -1.05
N ASP A 251 13.38 27.79 -1.68
CA ASP A 251 12.69 28.97 -1.20
C ASP A 251 11.95 28.64 0.11
N PRO A 252 12.31 29.28 1.26
CA PRO A 252 11.69 28.99 2.53
C PRO A 252 10.18 29.29 2.58
N ASP A 253 9.71 30.28 1.84
CA ASP A 253 8.29 30.64 1.81
C ASP A 253 7.49 29.66 0.96
N MET A 254 8.06 29.17 -0.15
CA MET A 254 7.48 28.09 -0.91
C MET A 254 7.44 26.79 -0.09
N LEU A 255 8.52 26.46 0.64
CA LEU A 255 8.54 25.29 1.52
C LEU A 255 7.46 25.33 2.60
N LYS A 256 7.17 26.51 3.16
CA LYS A 256 6.04 26.66 4.10
C LYS A 256 4.69 26.37 3.43
N ARG A 257 4.51 26.78 2.18
CA ARG A 257 3.27 26.59 1.42
C ARG A 257 3.02 25.14 1.02
N ILE A 258 4.03 24.46 0.47
CA ILE A 258 3.91 23.04 0.05
C ILE A 258 4.09 22.04 1.20
N GLY A 259 4.62 22.52 2.34
CA GLY A 259 4.92 21.70 3.51
C GLY A 259 6.24 20.93 3.40
N PRO A 260 6.90 20.71 4.54
CA PRO A 260 8.19 20.01 4.59
C PRO A 260 8.10 18.56 4.08
N ARG A 261 6.93 17.94 4.15
CA ARG A 261 6.70 16.59 3.63
C ARG A 261 6.97 16.49 2.13
N LYS A 262 6.55 17.45 1.31
CA LYS A 262 6.80 17.42 -0.14
C LYS A 262 8.29 17.51 -0.47
N LEU A 263 9.07 18.27 0.31
CA LEU A 263 10.53 18.26 0.18
C LEU A 263 11.08 16.86 0.51
N VAL A 264 10.59 16.22 1.59
CA VAL A 264 11.01 14.87 1.97
C VAL A 264 10.65 13.85 0.88
N GLU A 265 9.48 13.95 0.28
CA GLU A 265 9.08 13.10 -0.85
C GLU A 265 10.04 13.23 -2.03
N TRP A 266 10.41 14.45 -2.42
CA TRP A 266 11.39 14.69 -3.47
C TRP A 266 12.76 14.06 -3.14
N VAL A 267 13.26 14.27 -1.93
CA VAL A 267 14.55 13.72 -1.48
C VAL A 267 14.47 12.26 -1.08
N ALA A 268 13.29 11.72 -0.89
CA ALA A 268 13.10 10.29 -0.64
C ALA A 268 13.36 9.43 -1.89
N LEU A 269 13.50 10.03 -3.08
CA LEU A 269 13.90 9.30 -4.29
C LEU A 269 15.04 8.30 -4.05
N PRO A 270 16.13 8.65 -3.33
CA PRO A 270 17.20 7.70 -3.03
C PRO A 270 16.81 6.57 -2.08
N PHE A 271 15.71 6.73 -1.35
CA PHE A 271 15.24 5.74 -0.36
C PHE A 271 14.02 4.95 -0.83
N LEU A 272 13.51 5.24 -2.03
CA LEU A 272 12.37 4.51 -2.60
C LEU A 272 12.69 3.02 -2.70
N GLY A 273 11.78 2.22 -2.21
CA GLY A 273 11.87 0.78 -2.24
C GLY A 273 12.61 0.13 -1.08
N THR A 274 13.39 0.86 -0.27
CA THR A 274 14.11 0.26 0.87
C THR A 274 13.41 0.43 2.21
N ALA A 275 12.38 1.26 2.29
CA ALA A 275 11.65 1.54 3.52
C ALA A 275 11.13 0.29 4.23
N PRO A 276 10.52 -0.71 3.54
CA PRO A 276 9.96 -1.89 4.19
C PRO A 276 10.99 -2.91 4.68
N SER A 277 12.28 -2.72 4.38
CA SER A 277 13.34 -3.66 4.78
C SER A 277 13.38 -3.89 6.30
N MET A 278 13.14 -2.85 7.08
CA MET A 278 13.06 -2.96 8.55
C MET A 278 11.87 -3.81 8.97
N SER A 279 10.70 -3.60 8.38
CA SER A 279 9.49 -4.37 8.69
C SER A 279 9.65 -5.85 8.33
N PHE A 280 10.35 -6.16 7.22
CA PHE A 280 10.71 -7.54 6.86
C PHE A 280 11.60 -8.17 7.93
N ALA A 281 12.69 -7.47 8.30
CA ALA A 281 13.59 -7.95 9.34
C ALA A 281 12.87 -8.16 10.67
N GLN A 282 12.03 -7.21 11.10
CA GLN A 282 11.27 -7.30 12.35
C GLN A 282 10.31 -8.49 12.34
N LEU A 283 9.50 -8.66 11.29
CA LEU A 283 8.57 -9.78 11.18
C LEU A 283 9.31 -11.13 11.17
N ILE A 284 10.31 -11.28 10.33
CA ILE A 284 11.04 -12.54 10.17
C ILE A 284 11.79 -12.88 11.46
N LEU A 285 12.61 -11.93 11.97
CA LEU A 285 13.43 -12.19 13.15
C LEU A 285 12.64 -12.31 14.45
N SER A 286 11.40 -11.80 14.50
CA SER A 286 10.48 -12.07 15.63
C SER A 286 10.09 -13.55 15.73
N GLY A 287 10.30 -14.34 14.67
CA GLY A 287 9.91 -15.75 14.58
C GLY A 287 8.39 -15.96 14.47
N VAL A 288 7.62 -14.91 14.14
CA VAL A 288 6.16 -15.03 14.03
C VAL A 288 5.73 -16.05 12.98
N PHE A 289 6.43 -16.12 11.84
CA PHE A 289 6.12 -17.08 10.78
C PHE A 289 6.43 -18.54 11.16
N ASP A 290 7.36 -18.75 12.11
CA ASP A 290 7.61 -20.08 12.68
C ASP A 290 6.52 -20.53 13.64
N ARG A 291 5.88 -19.57 14.34
CA ARG A 291 4.77 -19.83 15.27
C ARG A 291 3.43 -19.93 14.54
N LEU A 292 3.26 -19.13 13.48
CA LEU A 292 2.02 -19.01 12.72
C LEU A 292 2.31 -19.20 11.22
N PRO A 293 2.48 -20.44 10.75
CA PRO A 293 2.92 -20.72 9.37
C PRO A 293 1.89 -20.33 8.30
N ASP A 294 0.63 -20.14 8.67
CA ASP A 294 -0.42 -19.70 7.75
C ASP A 294 -0.50 -18.18 7.61
N LEU A 295 0.26 -17.42 8.41
CA LEU A 295 0.29 -15.96 8.34
C LEU A 295 0.84 -15.50 6.98
N LYS A 296 0.08 -14.67 6.30
CA LYS A 296 0.48 -13.99 5.05
C LYS A 296 0.22 -12.50 5.19
N ILE A 297 1.13 -11.68 4.68
CA ILE A 297 1.02 -10.21 4.73
C ILE A 297 1.31 -9.64 3.35
N PHE A 298 0.45 -8.76 2.87
CA PHE A 298 0.62 -8.03 1.63
C PHE A 298 1.25 -6.66 1.91
N PHE A 299 2.35 -6.36 1.24
CA PHE A 299 3.06 -5.10 1.27
C PHE A 299 2.78 -4.32 -0.02
N ALA A 300 1.99 -3.25 0.10
CA ALA A 300 1.66 -2.36 -1.01
C ALA A 300 2.69 -1.23 -1.14
N GLU A 301 2.89 -0.77 -2.38
CA GLU A 301 3.75 0.38 -2.76
C GLU A 301 5.21 0.28 -2.28
N THR A 302 5.75 -0.93 -2.17
CA THR A 302 7.06 -1.13 -1.55
C THR A 302 8.22 -1.16 -2.55
N ARG A 303 7.94 -1.08 -3.86
CA ARG A 303 8.89 -1.33 -4.93
C ARG A 303 9.51 -2.74 -4.81
N LEU A 304 9.92 -3.35 -5.90
CA LEU A 304 10.35 -4.75 -5.85
C LEU A 304 11.82 -4.97 -6.21
N GLY A 305 12.43 -4.03 -6.95
CA GLY A 305 13.79 -4.24 -7.47
C GLY A 305 14.86 -4.49 -6.40
N TRP A 306 14.64 -4.05 -5.17
CA TRP A 306 15.55 -4.23 -4.03
C TRP A 306 15.35 -5.56 -3.28
N VAL A 307 14.18 -6.19 -3.40
CA VAL A 307 13.82 -7.37 -2.58
C VAL A 307 14.76 -8.56 -2.81
N PRO A 308 15.13 -8.95 -4.04
CA PRO A 308 16.08 -10.05 -4.26
C PRO A 308 17.46 -9.79 -3.62
N PHE A 309 17.98 -8.57 -3.72
CA PHE A 309 19.21 -8.16 -3.06
C PHE A 309 19.10 -8.29 -1.53
N TRP A 310 18.00 -7.78 -0.95
CA TRP A 310 17.75 -7.89 0.48
C TRP A 310 17.67 -9.34 0.95
N MET A 311 17.04 -10.22 0.18
CA MET A 311 16.91 -11.64 0.52
C MET A 311 18.29 -12.33 0.58
N GLU A 312 19.18 -12.03 -0.37
CA GLU A 312 20.54 -12.57 -0.40
C GLU A 312 21.35 -12.07 0.81
N GLU A 313 21.34 -10.77 1.06
CA GLU A 313 22.04 -10.16 2.19
C GLU A 313 21.49 -10.62 3.54
N ALA A 314 20.17 -10.74 3.68
CA ALA A 314 19.54 -11.23 4.91
C ALA A 314 19.98 -12.65 5.25
N ASP A 315 20.02 -13.55 4.26
CA ASP A 315 20.52 -14.93 4.44
C ASP A 315 22.00 -14.93 4.87
N TYR A 316 22.83 -14.11 4.20
CA TYR A 316 24.24 -13.99 4.50
C TYR A 316 24.50 -13.50 5.92
N TRP A 317 23.84 -12.41 6.33
CA TRP A 317 24.00 -11.83 7.67
C TRP A 317 23.43 -12.75 8.74
N TYR A 318 22.28 -13.38 8.48
CA TYR A 318 21.68 -14.34 9.41
C TYR A 318 22.64 -15.49 9.74
N GLU A 319 23.22 -16.13 8.73
CA GLU A 319 24.16 -17.25 8.94
C GLU A 319 25.40 -16.84 9.76
N ARG A 320 25.89 -15.62 9.58
CA ARG A 320 27.06 -15.12 10.31
C ARG A 320 26.77 -14.76 11.77
N HIS A 321 25.55 -14.34 12.05
CA HIS A 321 25.25 -13.72 13.34
C HIS A 321 24.34 -14.56 14.25
N ARG A 322 23.55 -15.48 13.74
CA ARG A 322 22.55 -16.24 14.51
C ARG A 322 23.14 -16.97 15.73
N HIS A 323 24.35 -17.50 15.65
CA HIS A 323 24.95 -18.28 16.73
C HIS A 323 25.35 -17.43 17.94
N TRP A 324 26.01 -16.31 17.71
CA TRP A 324 26.36 -15.41 18.82
C TRP A 324 25.12 -14.67 19.34
N ALA A 325 24.18 -14.30 18.47
CA ALA A 325 22.94 -13.67 18.87
C ALA A 325 22.09 -14.59 19.75
N ALA A 326 22.02 -15.88 19.42
CA ALA A 326 21.37 -16.86 20.28
C ALA A 326 22.02 -16.95 21.66
N ARG A 327 23.35 -16.93 21.71
CA ARG A 327 24.11 -17.10 22.96
C ARG A 327 24.12 -15.82 23.83
N LEU A 328 24.22 -14.64 23.22
CA LEU A 328 24.41 -13.37 23.94
C LEU A 328 23.14 -12.53 24.05
N LEU A 329 22.23 -12.63 23.09
CA LEU A 329 21.00 -11.85 23.04
C LEU A 329 19.74 -12.70 23.32
N ASN A 330 19.91 -14.00 23.62
CA ASN A 330 18.80 -14.95 23.76
C ASN A 330 17.88 -14.99 22.53
N PHE A 331 18.44 -14.69 21.35
CA PHE A 331 17.71 -14.80 20.09
C PHE A 331 17.37 -16.27 19.79
N LYS A 332 16.11 -16.54 19.47
CA LYS A 332 15.68 -17.87 19.05
C LYS A 332 15.98 -18.06 17.56
N PRO A 333 16.89 -18.97 17.17
CA PRO A 333 17.17 -19.20 15.77
C PRO A 333 15.92 -19.59 14.99
N LEU A 334 15.80 -19.04 13.81
CA LEU A 334 14.72 -19.37 12.88
C LEU A 334 14.87 -20.81 12.35
N LYS A 335 13.78 -21.44 11.99
CA LYS A 335 13.78 -22.81 11.40
C LYS A 335 14.31 -22.83 9.97
N ARG A 336 14.21 -21.69 9.27
CA ARG A 336 14.59 -21.54 7.86
C ARG A 336 15.40 -20.26 7.65
N LYS A 337 15.91 -20.05 6.43
CA LYS A 337 16.58 -18.82 6.05
C LYS A 337 15.59 -17.66 5.88
N PRO A 338 15.99 -16.40 6.14
CA PRO A 338 15.14 -15.23 5.94
C PRO A 338 14.46 -15.16 4.56
N SER A 339 15.20 -15.47 3.49
CA SER A 339 14.66 -15.45 2.12
C SER A 339 13.49 -16.43 1.88
N GLU A 340 13.47 -17.56 2.60
CA GLU A 340 12.39 -18.54 2.47
C GLU A 340 11.08 -18.03 3.07
N TYR A 341 11.15 -17.26 4.16
CA TYR A 341 9.97 -16.61 4.74
C TYR A 341 9.41 -15.54 3.82
N VAL A 342 10.28 -14.76 3.17
CA VAL A 342 9.83 -13.77 2.17
C VAL A 342 9.02 -14.46 1.08
N ARG A 343 9.56 -15.52 0.47
CA ARG A 343 8.87 -16.27 -0.60
C ARG A 343 7.56 -16.90 -0.18
N GLU A 344 7.41 -17.27 1.09
CA GLU A 344 6.23 -17.98 1.54
C GLU A 344 5.15 -17.07 2.13
N HIS A 345 5.55 -16.03 2.85
CA HIS A 345 4.65 -15.26 3.71
C HIS A 345 4.35 -13.85 3.20
N ILE A 346 5.20 -13.29 2.33
CA ILE A 346 5.08 -11.90 1.89
C ILE A 346 4.53 -11.83 0.47
N PHE A 347 3.54 -10.98 0.29
CA PHE A 347 3.01 -10.58 -1.02
C PHE A 347 3.39 -9.13 -1.30
N PHE A 348 3.46 -8.77 -2.57
CA PHE A 348 3.94 -7.46 -3.03
C PHE A 348 3.05 -6.88 -4.10
N SER A 349 2.98 -5.54 -4.19
CA SER A 349 2.47 -4.87 -5.39
C SER A 349 3.61 -4.52 -6.34
N VAL A 350 3.36 -4.64 -7.65
CA VAL A 350 4.17 -4.03 -8.70
C VAL A 350 3.42 -2.85 -9.29
N GLN A 351 4.03 -1.68 -9.17
CA GLN A 351 3.51 -0.42 -9.70
C GLN A 351 4.51 0.10 -10.74
N HIS A 352 4.08 0.97 -11.62
CA HIS A 352 4.92 1.50 -12.71
C HIS A 352 5.56 0.42 -13.57
N VAL A 353 6.43 0.87 -14.50
CA VAL A 353 7.24 -0.03 -15.31
C VAL A 353 8.48 -0.46 -14.51
N GLU A 354 8.30 -1.27 -13.50
CA GLU A 354 9.39 -1.83 -12.69
C GLU A 354 10.10 -2.98 -13.45
N ARG A 355 10.81 -2.66 -14.52
CA ARG A 355 11.47 -3.67 -15.39
C ARG A 355 12.40 -4.60 -14.62
N VAL A 356 13.25 -4.04 -13.75
CA VAL A 356 14.18 -4.85 -12.93
C VAL A 356 13.42 -5.82 -12.04
N ALA A 357 12.34 -5.37 -11.42
CA ALA A 357 11.50 -6.22 -10.57
C ALA A 357 10.88 -7.40 -11.36
N ILE A 358 10.36 -7.11 -12.55
CA ILE A 358 9.76 -8.12 -13.43
C ILE A 358 10.83 -9.11 -13.94
N GLU A 359 12.02 -8.66 -14.26
CA GLU A 359 13.15 -9.53 -14.64
C GLU A 359 13.57 -10.46 -13.50
N LEU A 360 13.51 -9.97 -12.26
CA LEU A 360 13.87 -10.72 -11.05
C LEU A 360 12.69 -11.42 -10.36
N ARG A 361 11.50 -11.45 -10.95
CA ARG A 361 10.26 -11.97 -10.34
C ARG A 361 10.34 -13.38 -9.79
N HIS A 362 11.15 -14.25 -10.43
CA HIS A 362 11.32 -15.63 -9.99
C HIS A 362 12.10 -15.76 -8.67
N HIS A 363 12.92 -14.76 -8.32
CA HIS A 363 13.61 -14.75 -7.03
C HIS A 363 12.63 -14.52 -5.86
N MET A 364 11.59 -13.75 -6.08
CA MET A 364 10.55 -13.43 -5.08
C MET A 364 9.41 -14.46 -5.07
N GLY A 365 9.17 -15.11 -6.23
CA GLY A 365 8.03 -15.96 -6.50
C GLY A 365 6.94 -15.19 -7.28
N VAL A 366 6.65 -15.63 -8.50
CA VAL A 366 5.66 -15.01 -9.39
C VAL A 366 4.29 -14.94 -8.71
N GLU A 367 3.96 -15.93 -7.91
CA GLU A 367 2.70 -16.06 -7.16
C GLU A 367 2.57 -15.06 -5.99
N ARG A 368 3.60 -14.27 -5.72
CA ARG A 368 3.62 -13.28 -4.63
C ARG A 368 3.47 -11.85 -5.11
N ILE A 369 3.49 -11.63 -6.42
CA ILE A 369 3.45 -10.30 -7.02
C ILE A 369 2.05 -10.03 -7.54
N MET A 370 1.51 -8.86 -7.23
CA MET A 370 0.19 -8.39 -7.66
C MET A 370 0.32 -7.04 -8.35
N PHE A 371 -0.38 -6.87 -9.47
CA PHE A 371 -0.42 -5.61 -10.21
C PHE A 371 -1.13 -4.51 -9.41
N ALA A 372 -0.66 -3.26 -9.53
CA ALA A 372 -1.22 -2.11 -8.84
C ALA A 372 -1.18 -0.85 -9.71
N THR A 373 -2.08 0.10 -9.43
CA THR A 373 -2.20 1.37 -10.16
C THR A 373 -1.91 2.60 -9.32
N ASP A 374 -2.05 2.51 -8.00
CA ASP A 374 -1.93 3.64 -7.06
C ASP A 374 -2.91 4.80 -7.36
N PHE A 375 -4.03 4.50 -8.03
CA PHE A 375 -5.02 5.53 -8.36
C PHE A 375 -5.71 6.08 -7.09
N PRO A 376 -5.86 7.38 -6.90
CA PRO A 376 -5.65 8.50 -7.84
C PRO A 376 -4.35 9.29 -7.61
N HIS A 377 -3.35 8.71 -6.96
CA HIS A 377 -2.12 9.39 -6.55
C HIS A 377 -1.21 9.78 -7.73
N ILE A 378 -0.14 10.51 -7.40
CA ILE A 378 0.82 11.05 -8.37
C ILE A 378 1.46 9.98 -9.26
N GLU A 379 1.52 8.75 -8.78
CA GLU A 379 2.16 7.63 -9.45
C GLU A 379 1.24 6.89 -10.43
N CYS A 380 -0.07 7.17 -10.43
CA CYS A 380 -1.00 6.49 -11.34
C CYS A 380 -0.88 6.96 -12.79
N ASP A 381 -1.15 6.06 -13.72
CA ASP A 381 -1.21 6.32 -15.15
C ASP A 381 -2.65 6.54 -15.67
N TRP A 382 -3.64 6.61 -14.77
CA TRP A 382 -5.05 6.80 -15.15
C TRP A 382 -5.23 8.02 -16.09
N PRO A 383 -5.99 7.94 -17.18
CA PRO A 383 -6.80 6.82 -17.65
C PRO A 383 -6.06 5.90 -18.67
N ASN A 384 -4.76 5.71 -18.53
CA ASN A 384 -3.90 5.00 -19.48
C ASN A 384 -3.21 3.78 -18.87
N THR A 385 -3.83 3.13 -17.89
CA THR A 385 -3.26 1.95 -17.21
C THR A 385 -3.00 0.78 -18.18
N ARG A 386 -3.85 0.57 -19.22
CA ARG A 386 -3.62 -0.51 -20.18
C ARG A 386 -2.33 -0.37 -20.97
N PRO A 387 -2.00 0.76 -21.61
CA PRO A 387 -0.69 0.96 -22.26
C PRO A 387 0.50 0.80 -21.30
N PHE A 388 0.33 1.14 -20.04
CA PHE A 388 1.33 0.90 -19.01
C PHE A 388 1.52 -0.61 -18.76
N ALA A 389 0.44 -1.36 -18.54
CA ALA A 389 0.50 -2.80 -18.31
C ALA A 389 1.09 -3.57 -19.50
N GLU A 390 0.82 -3.12 -20.75
CA GLU A 390 1.45 -3.66 -21.96
C GLU A 390 2.98 -3.53 -21.91
N ARG A 391 3.49 -2.38 -21.48
CA ARG A 391 4.95 -2.18 -21.33
C ARG A 391 5.53 -3.02 -20.19
N LEU A 392 4.80 -3.15 -19.10
CA LEU A 392 5.21 -3.95 -17.93
C LEU A 392 5.34 -5.43 -18.30
N PHE A 393 4.38 -5.97 -19.04
CA PHE A 393 4.29 -7.38 -19.37
C PHE A 393 4.87 -7.77 -20.74
N ALA A 394 5.50 -6.84 -21.47
CA ALA A 394 5.92 -7.04 -22.86
C ALA A 394 6.74 -8.32 -23.12
N ASP A 395 7.59 -8.75 -22.18
CA ASP A 395 8.44 -9.93 -22.31
C ASP A 395 8.12 -10.99 -21.25
N VAL A 396 6.94 -10.91 -20.61
CA VAL A 396 6.49 -11.84 -19.59
C VAL A 396 5.64 -12.95 -20.25
N PRO A 397 5.86 -14.24 -19.93
CA PRO A 397 4.97 -15.31 -20.38
C PRO A 397 3.51 -15.04 -19.98
N ALA A 398 2.57 -15.36 -20.86
CA ALA A 398 1.16 -15.01 -20.69
C ALA A 398 0.55 -15.54 -19.37
N ASP A 399 0.92 -16.76 -18.97
CA ASP A 399 0.47 -17.35 -17.70
C ASP A 399 1.02 -16.62 -16.47
N GLU A 400 2.26 -16.15 -16.52
CA GLU A 400 2.87 -15.35 -15.44
C GLU A 400 2.29 -13.93 -15.42
N ALA A 401 2.09 -13.32 -16.60
CA ALA A 401 1.44 -12.03 -16.71
C ALA A 401 0.03 -12.07 -16.12
N PHE A 402 -0.76 -13.11 -16.42
CA PHE A 402 -2.09 -13.29 -15.83
C PHE A 402 -2.05 -13.50 -14.30
N LYS A 403 -1.06 -14.27 -13.80
CA LYS A 403 -0.89 -14.41 -12.34
C LYS A 403 -0.70 -13.05 -11.68
N ILE A 404 0.23 -12.26 -12.18
CA ILE A 404 0.56 -10.94 -11.62
C ILE A 404 -0.60 -9.95 -11.81
N ALA A 405 -1.20 -9.91 -13.01
CA ALA A 405 -2.24 -8.96 -13.36
C ALA A 405 -3.57 -9.16 -12.61
N ALA A 406 -3.90 -10.41 -12.23
CA ALA A 406 -5.20 -10.70 -11.65
C ALA A 406 -5.21 -11.89 -10.67
N ARG A 407 -4.67 -13.04 -11.05
CA ARG A 407 -4.92 -14.31 -10.33
C ARG A 407 -4.44 -14.26 -8.87
N ASN A 408 -3.25 -13.70 -8.63
CA ASN A 408 -2.67 -13.64 -7.29
C ASN A 408 -3.51 -12.78 -6.34
N MET A 409 -4.01 -11.65 -6.84
CA MET A 409 -4.92 -10.77 -6.09
C MET A 409 -6.24 -11.48 -5.78
N LEU A 410 -6.85 -12.14 -6.77
CA LEU A 410 -8.07 -12.93 -6.56
C LEU A 410 -7.88 -13.96 -5.45
N GLY A 411 -6.77 -14.71 -5.46
CA GLY A 411 -6.46 -15.70 -4.45
C GLY A 411 -6.23 -15.08 -3.07
N TYR A 412 -5.41 -14.02 -2.99
CA TYR A 412 -5.10 -13.37 -1.73
C TYR A 412 -6.35 -12.81 -1.04
N PHE A 413 -7.21 -12.09 -1.78
CA PHE A 413 -8.44 -11.49 -1.24
C PHE A 413 -9.67 -12.40 -1.33
N ARG A 414 -9.49 -13.68 -1.75
CA ARG A 414 -10.53 -14.72 -1.79
C ARG A 414 -11.73 -14.33 -2.65
N LEU A 415 -11.46 -13.80 -3.83
CA LEU A 415 -12.45 -13.28 -4.76
C LEU A 415 -12.77 -14.24 -5.92
N GLU A 416 -12.10 -15.40 -6.02
CA GLU A 416 -12.25 -16.34 -7.14
C GLU A 416 -13.70 -16.78 -7.37
N ASN A 417 -14.48 -16.91 -6.30
CA ASN A 417 -15.85 -17.36 -6.33
C ASN A 417 -16.89 -16.22 -6.46
N THR A 418 -16.45 -14.96 -6.55
CA THR A 418 -17.34 -13.84 -6.82
C THR A 418 -17.75 -13.78 -8.30
N PRO A 419 -18.83 -13.08 -8.67
CA PRO A 419 -19.19 -12.88 -10.07
C PRO A 419 -18.04 -12.30 -10.91
N MET A 420 -17.36 -11.26 -10.40
CA MET A 420 -16.21 -10.65 -11.06
C MET A 420 -15.03 -11.63 -11.16
N GLY A 421 -14.68 -12.32 -10.07
CA GLY A 421 -13.58 -13.27 -10.05
C GLY A 421 -13.77 -14.41 -11.05
N ARG A 422 -14.96 -15.01 -11.11
CA ARG A 422 -15.29 -16.05 -12.12
C ARG A 422 -15.17 -15.52 -13.55
N LYS A 423 -15.64 -14.28 -13.82
CA LYS A 423 -15.50 -13.64 -15.13
C LYS A 423 -14.03 -13.47 -15.53
N VAL A 424 -13.18 -13.00 -14.61
CA VAL A 424 -11.75 -12.82 -14.83
C VAL A 424 -11.04 -14.15 -15.07
N LEU A 425 -11.34 -15.17 -14.26
CA LEU A 425 -10.73 -16.49 -14.43
C LEU A 425 -11.17 -17.21 -15.71
N ALA A 426 -12.35 -16.91 -16.25
CA ALA A 426 -12.82 -17.47 -17.51
C ALA A 426 -12.24 -16.77 -18.75
N ALA A 427 -11.65 -15.60 -18.58
CA ALA A 427 -11.01 -14.82 -19.67
C ALA A 427 -9.50 -15.07 -19.79
N ALA A 428 -8.95 -16.02 -19.02
CA ALA A 428 -7.54 -16.35 -18.90
C ALA A 428 -7.05 -17.42 -19.91
#